data_80c3cdc5baaf6d04afb3764c7b2e9a64
#
_entry.id   80c3cdc5baaf6d04afb3764c7b2e9a64
#
_cell.length_a   1.000
_cell.length_b   1.000
_cell.length_c   1.000
_cell.angle_alpha   90.00
_cell.angle_beta   90.00
_cell.angle_gamma   90.00
#
_symmetry.space_group_name_H-M   'P 1'
#
loop_
_entity.id
_entity.type
_entity.pdbx_description
1 polymer ?
#
loop_
_entity_poly.entity_id
_entity_poly.type
_entity_poly.pdbx_seq_one_letter_code
_entity_poly.pdbx_strand_id
1 'polypeptide(L)'
;MNKQKRNICSETLNVFSDETLSILLSFFGVVINGVMGSNQLLRPRKVPKLFVFGDSYADTGNTKRDTEAWAIPYGITFPGKPSGRYCDGLIATDFLEKVLGAESPYLYRTHGRDKGLKRGMNFAFGGSKMLDSSPNSPFPNITAQVNFLVDLVLAGRVYGDITPSDVSLISYAGGDYIYYIDQNRPAAGLKALVEKVVDNLRVNMIVLGGLLFKKIAVTSLQPIGCLPSYTSASSFKSCNESQSALVELHNKLLKKVVAKLNEQSRVMKKEQHFFIIDIHNAFMTVMKNKGSKRFKNPMKSCCEGYCGRSSDGGKLYTLCDDPKSFFFWDAVHPTQEGWRSIYSVLGNPLTDFLTKP
;
A
#
# COMPACT_ATOMS: atom_id res chain seq x y z
N MET A 1 -13.99 -16.38 -31.81
CA MET A 1 -13.82 -17.45 -30.82
C MET A 1 -12.88 -17.03 -29.67
N ASN A 2 -12.95 -15.78 -29.15
CA ASN A 2 -11.97 -15.31 -28.13
C ASN A 2 -12.55 -14.38 -27.05
N LYS A 3 -13.90 -14.24 -26.94
CA LYS A 3 -14.54 -13.45 -25.87
C LYS A 3 -15.03 -14.28 -24.66
N GLN A 4 -15.19 -15.59 -24.85
CA GLN A 4 -15.77 -16.47 -23.82
C GLN A 4 -14.76 -16.99 -22.78
N LYS A 5 -13.45 -16.94 -23.07
CA LYS A 5 -12.39 -17.38 -22.12
C LYS A 5 -11.99 -16.33 -21.07
N ARG A 6 -12.36 -15.06 -21.24
CA ARG A 6 -12.01 -14.00 -20.26
C ARG A 6 -12.98 -13.87 -19.08
N ASN A 7 -14.22 -14.32 -19.24
CA ASN A 7 -15.22 -14.22 -18.17
C ASN A 7 -15.16 -15.35 -17.12
N ILE A 8 -14.50 -16.45 -17.43
CA ILE A 8 -14.44 -17.61 -16.53
C ILE A 8 -13.48 -17.35 -15.33
N CYS A 9 -12.47 -16.49 -15.51
CA CYS A 9 -11.47 -16.25 -14.47
C CYS A 9 -11.90 -15.24 -13.39
N SER A 10 -12.90 -14.36 -13.67
CA SER A 10 -13.35 -13.35 -12.71
C SER A 10 -14.47 -13.85 -11.78
N GLU A 11 -15.24 -14.84 -12.19
CA GLU A 11 -16.35 -15.38 -11.40
C GLU A 11 -15.92 -16.52 -10.44
N THR A 12 -14.81 -17.18 -10.71
CA THR A 12 -14.35 -18.34 -9.91
C THR A 12 -13.64 -17.96 -8.60
N LEU A 13 -13.17 -16.74 -8.44
CA LEU A 13 -12.49 -16.30 -7.19
C LEU A 13 -13.43 -16.01 -6.02
N ASN A 14 -14.72 -15.89 -6.26
CA ASN A 14 -15.72 -15.59 -5.22
C ASN A 14 -16.35 -16.83 -4.54
N VAL A 15 -15.97 -18.05 -4.91
CA VAL A 15 -16.67 -19.29 -4.49
C VAL A 15 -15.76 -20.31 -3.80
N PHE A 16 -14.48 -20.07 -3.64
CA PHE A 16 -13.60 -21.05 -3.02
C PHE A 16 -13.63 -20.97 -1.48
N SER A 17 -14.02 -22.08 -0.84
CA SER A 17 -13.82 -22.30 0.60
C SER A 17 -12.33 -22.28 0.96
N ASP A 18 -12.01 -21.99 2.22
CA ASP A 18 -10.61 -21.98 2.74
C ASP A 18 -9.83 -23.25 2.40
N GLU A 19 -10.50 -24.40 2.26
CA GLU A 19 -9.91 -25.69 1.88
C GLU A 19 -9.49 -25.75 0.41
N THR A 20 -10.30 -25.24 -0.50
CA THR A 20 -10.01 -25.27 -1.96
C THR A 20 -8.84 -24.34 -2.33
N LEU A 21 -8.77 -23.19 -1.67
CA LEU A 21 -7.64 -22.26 -1.84
C LEU A 21 -6.34 -22.87 -1.32
N SER A 22 -6.41 -23.63 -0.21
CA SER A 22 -5.28 -24.37 0.38
C SER A 22 -4.76 -25.48 -0.55
N ILE A 23 -5.64 -26.16 -1.27
CA ILE A 23 -5.29 -27.23 -2.23
C ILE A 23 -4.61 -26.62 -3.47
N LEU A 24 -5.10 -25.54 -4.02
CA LEU A 24 -4.47 -24.84 -5.16
C LEU A 24 -3.05 -24.35 -4.80
N LEU A 25 -2.87 -23.81 -3.60
CA LEU A 25 -1.56 -23.36 -3.12
C LEU A 25 -0.61 -24.54 -2.84
N SER A 26 -1.13 -25.74 -2.49
CA SER A 26 -0.33 -26.95 -2.31
C SER A 26 0.21 -27.46 -3.66
N PHE A 27 -0.56 -27.37 -4.73
CA PHE A 27 -0.09 -27.71 -6.08
C PHE A 27 1.01 -26.76 -6.56
N PHE A 28 0.90 -25.46 -6.29
CA PHE A 28 1.97 -24.49 -6.61
C PHE A 28 3.27 -24.79 -5.84
N GLY A 29 3.18 -25.19 -4.56
CA GLY A 29 4.34 -25.56 -3.75
C GLY A 29 5.09 -26.81 -4.24
N VAL A 30 4.39 -27.77 -4.83
CA VAL A 30 4.99 -29.04 -5.31
C VAL A 30 5.78 -28.84 -6.62
N VAL A 31 5.33 -27.94 -7.49
CA VAL A 31 6.03 -27.67 -8.77
C VAL A 31 7.36 -26.94 -8.55
N ILE A 32 7.51 -26.18 -7.45
CA ILE A 32 8.70 -25.36 -7.19
C ILE A 32 9.78 -26.11 -6.40
N ASN A 33 9.44 -27.14 -5.62
CA ASN A 33 10.38 -27.84 -4.75
C ASN A 33 11.26 -28.89 -5.43
N GLY A 34 11.14 -29.09 -6.75
CA GLY A 34 11.83 -30.16 -7.48
C GLY A 34 13.30 -29.92 -7.84
N VAL A 35 13.87 -28.73 -7.60
CA VAL A 35 15.26 -28.40 -8.05
C VAL A 35 15.99 -27.55 -7.01
N MET A 36 16.39 -28.11 -5.89
CA MET A 36 17.40 -27.47 -5.02
C MET A 36 18.41 -28.49 -4.52
N GLY A 37 19.51 -28.63 -5.25
CA GLY A 37 20.75 -29.25 -4.78
C GLY A 37 21.50 -28.31 -3.84
N SER A 38 21.92 -28.84 -2.70
CA SER A 38 22.65 -28.16 -1.62
C SER A 38 24.09 -27.79 -2.02
N ASN A 39 24.42 -26.49 -2.00
CA ASN A 39 25.77 -25.99 -1.77
C ASN A 39 25.70 -24.67 -1.02
N GLN A 40 25.77 -24.74 0.32
CA GLN A 40 25.91 -23.57 1.18
C GLN A 40 27.39 -23.11 1.22
N LEU A 41 27.82 -22.39 0.21
CA LEU A 41 28.93 -21.45 0.34
C LEU A 41 28.32 -20.14 0.90
N LEU A 42 28.98 -19.50 1.86
CA LEU A 42 28.63 -18.19 2.44
C LEU A 42 28.44 -17.17 1.30
N ARG A 43 27.23 -17.08 0.75
CA ARG A 43 26.89 -16.07 -0.25
C ARG A 43 26.82 -14.73 0.46
N PRO A 44 27.40 -13.64 -0.13
CA PRO A 44 27.23 -12.30 0.42
C PRO A 44 25.72 -12.04 0.62
N ARG A 45 25.35 -11.48 1.77
CA ARG A 45 23.96 -11.19 2.13
C ARG A 45 23.32 -10.36 1.02
N LYS A 46 22.48 -11.00 0.21
CA LYS A 46 21.83 -10.36 -0.93
C LYS A 46 20.90 -9.28 -0.39
N VAL A 47 21.04 -8.06 -0.86
CA VAL A 47 20.16 -6.94 -0.49
C VAL A 47 18.71 -7.36 -0.79
N PRO A 48 17.78 -7.27 0.17
CA PRO A 48 16.40 -7.64 -0.05
C PRO A 48 15.76 -6.74 -1.10
N LYS A 49 14.87 -7.28 -1.90
CA LYS A 49 14.06 -6.51 -2.86
C LYS A 49 12.70 -6.18 -2.25
N LEU A 50 12.12 -5.09 -2.70
CA LEU A 50 10.81 -4.64 -2.29
C LEU A 50 9.80 -4.78 -3.43
N PHE A 51 8.68 -5.45 -3.15
CA PHE A 51 7.52 -5.57 -4.03
C PHE A 51 6.33 -4.84 -3.39
N VAL A 52 5.78 -3.86 -4.08
CA VAL A 52 4.81 -2.92 -3.51
C VAL A 52 3.50 -2.99 -4.27
N PHE A 53 2.41 -3.13 -3.53
CA PHE A 53 1.02 -3.10 -4.00
C PHE A 53 0.27 -2.05 -3.19
N GLY A 54 -0.59 -1.27 -3.84
CA GLY A 54 -1.31 -0.25 -3.08
C GLY A 54 -1.85 0.89 -3.91
N ASP A 55 -2.05 1.99 -3.23
CA ASP A 55 -2.65 3.22 -3.74
C ASP A 55 -1.65 4.38 -3.75
N SER A 56 -2.16 5.62 -3.65
CA SER A 56 -1.35 6.85 -3.70
C SER A 56 -0.32 6.98 -2.57
N TYR A 57 -0.49 6.27 -1.45
CA TYR A 57 0.50 6.27 -0.36
C TYR A 57 1.77 5.51 -0.73
N ALA A 58 1.68 4.62 -1.72
CA ALA A 58 2.77 3.75 -2.14
C ALA A 58 3.22 3.93 -3.60
N ASP A 59 2.44 4.63 -4.43
CA ASP A 59 2.74 4.82 -5.85
C ASP A 59 3.90 5.82 -6.05
N THR A 60 5.03 5.34 -6.57
CA THR A 60 6.21 6.15 -6.86
C THR A 60 6.25 6.67 -8.31
N GLY A 61 5.15 6.49 -9.08
CA GLY A 61 5.04 7.05 -10.45
C GLY A 61 4.37 6.15 -11.48
N ASN A 62 3.60 5.14 -11.07
CA ASN A 62 2.78 4.32 -11.99
C ASN A 62 1.52 5.03 -12.48
N THR A 63 0.98 5.95 -11.68
CA THR A 63 -0.23 6.69 -12.03
C THR A 63 -0.12 7.40 -13.38
N LYS A 64 -1.24 7.64 -14.05
CA LYS A 64 -1.26 8.27 -15.38
C LYS A 64 -0.71 9.69 -15.33
N ARG A 65 -0.11 10.13 -16.45
CA ARG A 65 0.50 11.46 -16.58
C ARG A 65 -0.48 12.63 -16.56
N ASP A 66 -1.76 12.36 -16.69
CA ASP A 66 -2.85 13.34 -16.65
C ASP A 66 -3.41 13.58 -15.23
N THR A 67 -2.90 12.86 -14.22
CA THR A 67 -3.30 13.07 -12.81
C THR A 67 -2.53 14.22 -12.17
N GLU A 68 -3.08 14.73 -11.06
CA GLU A 68 -2.50 15.84 -10.28
C GLU A 68 -1.07 15.55 -9.78
N ALA A 69 -0.76 14.29 -9.45
CA ALA A 69 0.58 13.89 -9.00
C ALA A 69 1.70 14.15 -10.04
N TRP A 70 1.32 14.41 -11.30
CA TRP A 70 2.22 14.83 -12.38
C TRP A 70 2.16 16.32 -12.69
N ALA A 71 1.53 17.10 -11.83
CA ALA A 71 1.42 18.55 -11.95
C ALA A 71 2.04 19.26 -10.74
N ILE A 72 2.52 20.49 -10.95
CA ILE A 72 2.89 21.38 -9.84
C ILE A 72 1.62 21.66 -9.03
N PRO A 73 1.70 21.62 -7.66
CA PRO A 73 2.92 21.74 -6.84
C PRO A 73 3.49 20.41 -6.34
N TYR A 74 3.02 19.23 -6.79
CA TYR A 74 3.58 17.95 -6.35
C TYR A 74 5.07 17.84 -6.71
N GLY A 75 5.85 17.18 -5.84
CA GLY A 75 7.26 16.90 -6.05
C GLY A 75 8.21 18.08 -5.88
N ILE A 76 7.77 19.22 -5.34
CA ILE A 76 8.58 20.44 -5.18
C ILE A 76 9.77 20.26 -4.22
N THR A 77 9.63 19.44 -3.19
CA THR A 77 10.71 19.13 -2.23
C THR A 77 11.66 18.07 -2.80
N PHE A 78 11.11 17.02 -3.45
CA PHE A 78 11.86 15.98 -4.10
C PHE A 78 11.02 15.34 -5.22
N PRO A 79 11.56 15.18 -6.40
CA PRO A 79 12.90 15.49 -6.90
C PRO A 79 13.04 16.94 -7.44
N GLY A 80 12.23 17.87 -7.00
CA GLY A 80 12.18 19.25 -7.48
C GLY A 80 11.27 19.46 -8.69
N LYS A 81 10.48 18.42 -9.04
CA LYS A 81 9.49 18.41 -10.13
C LYS A 81 8.47 17.30 -9.90
N PRO A 82 7.27 17.38 -10.51
CA PRO A 82 6.27 16.31 -10.42
C PRO A 82 6.84 14.96 -10.90
N SER A 83 6.56 13.92 -10.13
CA SER A 83 7.12 12.57 -10.36
C SER A 83 6.11 11.43 -10.25
N GLY A 84 4.81 11.75 -10.14
CA GLY A 84 3.73 10.80 -9.95
C GLY A 84 3.53 10.36 -8.50
N ARG A 85 4.27 10.96 -7.55
CA ARG A 85 4.02 10.83 -6.11
C ARG A 85 2.99 11.84 -5.66
N TYR A 86 2.00 11.40 -4.88
CA TYR A 86 1.00 12.28 -4.27
C TYR A 86 1.57 12.94 -3.01
N CYS A 87 2.59 13.77 -3.18
CA CYS A 87 3.33 14.38 -2.08
C CYS A 87 4.20 15.52 -2.62
N ASP A 88 4.70 16.39 -1.74
CA ASP A 88 5.78 17.33 -2.07
C ASP A 88 7.12 16.63 -2.34
N GLY A 89 7.27 15.36 -1.91
CA GLY A 89 8.53 14.64 -2.05
C GLY A 89 8.44 13.13 -1.87
N LEU A 90 9.27 12.58 -0.98
CA LEU A 90 9.34 11.15 -0.69
C LEU A 90 8.08 10.67 0.05
N ILE A 91 7.61 9.47 -0.29
CA ILE A 91 6.41 8.83 0.27
C ILE A 91 6.75 7.55 1.05
N ALA A 92 5.72 6.84 1.55
CA ALA A 92 5.87 5.63 2.36
C ALA A 92 6.85 4.60 1.77
N THR A 93 6.75 4.30 0.48
CA THR A 93 7.63 3.35 -0.22
C THR A 93 9.10 3.78 -0.12
N ASP A 94 9.41 5.05 -0.40
CA ASP A 94 10.78 5.57 -0.38
C ASP A 94 11.40 5.48 1.03
N PHE A 95 10.60 5.63 2.09
CA PHE A 95 11.08 5.47 3.47
C PHE A 95 11.27 3.99 3.83
N LEU A 96 10.38 3.10 3.37
CA LEU A 96 10.53 1.67 3.59
C LEU A 96 11.79 1.12 2.90
N GLU A 97 12.07 1.56 1.66
CA GLU A 97 13.32 1.25 0.96
C GLU A 97 14.55 1.58 1.80
N LYS A 98 14.56 2.78 2.41
CA LYS A 98 15.68 3.21 3.27
C LYS A 98 15.84 2.33 4.51
N VAL A 99 14.74 1.96 5.17
CA VAL A 99 14.79 1.07 6.34
C VAL A 99 15.27 -0.32 5.95
N LEU A 100 14.86 -0.82 4.79
CA LEU A 100 15.23 -2.12 4.25
C LEU A 100 16.67 -2.14 3.69
N GLY A 101 17.23 -0.98 3.37
CA GLY A 101 18.49 -0.87 2.62
C GLY A 101 18.34 -1.35 1.17
N ALA A 102 17.12 -1.34 0.63
CA ALA A 102 16.80 -1.78 -0.72
C ALA A 102 17.03 -0.67 -1.75
N GLU A 103 17.27 -1.06 -2.99
CA GLU A 103 17.17 -0.14 -4.12
C GLU A 103 15.70 0.14 -4.45
N SER A 104 15.41 1.33 -5.02
CA SER A 104 14.06 1.68 -5.44
C SER A 104 13.52 0.67 -6.46
N PRO A 105 12.33 0.07 -6.20
CA PRO A 105 11.74 -0.90 -7.08
C PRO A 105 11.39 -0.29 -8.44
N TYR A 106 11.43 -1.12 -9.48
CA TYR A 106 10.99 -0.70 -10.80
C TYR A 106 9.51 -0.37 -10.81
N LEU A 107 9.11 0.61 -11.59
CA LEU A 107 7.70 0.90 -11.85
C LEU A 107 7.12 -0.14 -12.81
N TYR A 108 6.03 -0.79 -12.43
CA TYR A 108 5.35 -1.79 -13.27
C TYR A 108 4.98 -1.23 -14.66
N ARG A 109 4.50 0.02 -14.70
CA ARG A 109 4.04 0.67 -15.93
C ARG A 109 5.13 0.88 -16.97
N THR A 110 6.37 1.15 -16.51
CA THR A 110 7.48 1.54 -17.40
C THR A 110 8.56 0.46 -17.51
N HIS A 111 8.49 -0.57 -16.66
CA HIS A 111 9.45 -1.65 -16.70
C HIS A 111 9.17 -2.56 -17.89
N GLY A 112 10.16 -2.78 -18.76
CA GLY A 112 10.06 -3.73 -19.87
C GLY A 112 9.83 -5.15 -19.34
N ARG A 113 8.84 -5.85 -19.91
CA ARG A 113 8.40 -7.18 -19.45
C ARG A 113 9.47 -8.26 -19.51
N ASP A 114 10.56 -8.01 -20.25
CA ASP A 114 11.65 -8.97 -20.48
C ASP A 114 12.87 -8.71 -19.59
N LYS A 115 12.80 -7.73 -18.68
CA LYS A 115 13.87 -7.41 -17.74
C LYS A 115 13.60 -8.07 -16.40
N GLY A 116 14.61 -8.74 -15.81
CA GLY A 116 14.51 -9.35 -14.50
C GLY A 116 14.22 -8.34 -13.37
N LEU A 117 13.69 -8.80 -12.25
CA LEU A 117 13.27 -7.98 -11.11
C LEU A 117 14.41 -7.75 -10.10
N LYS A 118 15.56 -7.28 -10.56
CA LYS A 118 16.76 -7.13 -9.71
C LYS A 118 16.56 -6.22 -8.49
N ARG A 119 15.62 -5.26 -8.58
CA ARG A 119 15.31 -4.29 -7.51
C ARG A 119 13.93 -4.53 -6.87
N GLY A 120 13.19 -5.54 -7.34
CA GLY A 120 11.77 -5.68 -7.05
C GLY A 120 10.91 -4.83 -7.99
N MET A 121 9.62 -4.65 -7.63
CA MET A 121 8.70 -3.89 -8.48
C MET A 121 7.63 -3.20 -7.64
N ASN A 122 7.30 -1.97 -8.01
CA ASN A 122 6.17 -1.23 -7.49
C ASN A 122 4.99 -1.37 -8.45
N PHE A 123 3.93 -2.04 -7.98
CA PHE A 123 2.66 -2.23 -8.69
C PHE A 123 1.57 -1.27 -8.22
N ALA A 124 1.85 -0.42 -7.22
CA ALA A 124 0.87 0.52 -6.68
C ALA A 124 0.48 1.58 -7.71
N PHE A 125 -0.81 1.96 -7.70
CA PHE A 125 -1.33 3.05 -8.53
C PHE A 125 -2.14 4.01 -7.66
N GLY A 126 -1.86 5.31 -7.78
CA GLY A 126 -2.68 6.34 -7.15
C GLY A 126 -4.15 6.22 -7.57
N GLY A 127 -5.08 6.32 -6.60
CA GLY A 127 -6.51 6.14 -6.82
C GLY A 127 -7.03 4.70 -6.77
N SER A 128 -6.13 3.70 -6.60
CA SER A 128 -6.53 2.30 -6.43
C SER A 128 -7.36 2.08 -5.18
N LYS A 129 -8.26 1.12 -5.26
CA LYS A 129 -9.09 0.61 -4.15
C LYS A 129 -8.83 -0.87 -3.96
N MET A 130 -9.38 -1.45 -2.88
CA MET A 130 -9.33 -2.90 -2.68
C MET A 130 -10.37 -3.63 -3.53
N LEU A 131 -11.57 -3.06 -3.61
CA LEU A 131 -12.70 -3.63 -4.32
C LEU A 131 -12.92 -2.90 -5.65
N ASP A 132 -13.47 -3.61 -6.63
CA ASP A 132 -13.95 -2.98 -7.86
C ASP A 132 -15.26 -2.23 -7.57
N SER A 133 -15.12 -0.98 -7.17
CA SER A 133 -16.24 -0.12 -6.85
C SER A 133 -16.80 0.62 -8.07
N SER A 134 -16.12 0.55 -9.21
CA SER A 134 -16.57 1.12 -10.48
C SER A 134 -16.05 0.26 -11.65
N PRO A 135 -16.94 -0.21 -12.54
CA PRO A 135 -16.54 -0.96 -13.75
C PRO A 135 -15.61 -0.17 -14.69
N ASN A 136 -15.60 1.15 -14.55
CA ASN A 136 -14.82 2.08 -15.37
C ASN A 136 -13.65 2.70 -14.62
N SER A 137 -13.20 2.10 -13.49
CA SER A 137 -12.02 2.62 -12.79
C SER A 137 -10.80 2.57 -13.73
N PRO A 138 -10.14 3.70 -13.97
CA PRO A 138 -8.94 3.73 -14.81
C PRO A 138 -7.71 3.13 -14.12
N PHE A 139 -7.85 2.76 -12.83
CA PHE A 139 -6.77 2.25 -11.99
C PHE A 139 -7.02 0.79 -11.61
N PRO A 140 -6.00 -0.09 -11.73
CA PRO A 140 -6.11 -1.47 -11.27
C PRO A 140 -6.32 -1.49 -9.75
N ASN A 141 -7.29 -2.24 -9.26
CA ASN A 141 -7.44 -2.46 -7.83
C ASN A 141 -6.25 -3.26 -7.28
N ILE A 142 -6.10 -3.30 -5.94
CA ILE A 142 -4.94 -3.95 -5.31
C ILE A 142 -4.88 -5.45 -5.66
N THR A 143 -6.01 -6.14 -5.78
CA THR A 143 -6.04 -7.54 -6.21
C THR A 143 -5.54 -7.71 -7.65
N ALA A 144 -5.92 -6.82 -8.57
CA ALA A 144 -5.39 -6.84 -9.94
C ALA A 144 -3.87 -6.59 -9.98
N GLN A 145 -3.35 -5.73 -9.08
CA GLN A 145 -1.91 -5.49 -8.96
C GLN A 145 -1.16 -6.75 -8.51
N VAL A 146 -1.70 -7.50 -7.54
CA VAL A 146 -1.14 -8.79 -7.10
C VAL A 146 -1.18 -9.79 -8.26
N ASN A 147 -2.27 -9.83 -9.03
CA ASN A 147 -2.38 -10.69 -10.21
C ASN A 147 -1.36 -10.34 -11.31
N PHE A 148 -0.99 -9.07 -11.46
CA PHE A 148 0.10 -8.71 -12.39
C PHE A 148 1.44 -9.40 -12.03
N LEU A 149 1.75 -9.51 -10.73
CA LEU A 149 2.93 -10.28 -10.30
C LEU A 149 2.74 -11.78 -10.55
N VAL A 150 1.56 -12.33 -10.24
CA VAL A 150 1.24 -13.75 -10.54
C VAL A 150 1.45 -14.05 -12.02
N ASP A 151 0.95 -13.20 -12.91
CA ASP A 151 1.09 -13.36 -14.36
C ASP A 151 2.57 -13.33 -14.81
N LEU A 152 3.39 -12.46 -14.21
CA LEU A 152 4.83 -12.41 -14.47
C LEU A 152 5.55 -13.70 -14.03
N VAL A 153 5.16 -14.25 -12.88
CA VAL A 153 5.71 -15.52 -12.36
C VAL A 153 5.29 -16.69 -13.24
N LEU A 154 4.00 -16.79 -13.58
CA LEU A 154 3.46 -17.87 -14.44
C LEU A 154 4.02 -17.84 -15.86
N ALA A 155 4.30 -16.65 -16.37
CA ALA A 155 4.96 -16.49 -17.68
C ALA A 155 6.47 -16.84 -17.65
N GLY A 156 7.01 -17.27 -16.51
CA GLY A 156 8.43 -17.59 -16.33
C GLY A 156 9.38 -16.39 -16.43
N ARG A 157 8.83 -15.17 -16.45
CA ARG A 157 9.61 -13.92 -16.65
C ARG A 157 10.42 -13.49 -15.42
N VAL A 158 10.01 -13.98 -14.25
CA VAL A 158 10.61 -13.61 -12.94
C VAL A 158 10.94 -14.85 -12.12
N TYR A 159 11.03 -16.02 -12.76
CA TYR A 159 11.36 -17.25 -12.08
C TYR A 159 12.76 -17.16 -11.47
N GLY A 160 12.85 -17.43 -10.14
CA GLY A 160 14.09 -17.29 -9.36
C GLY A 160 14.47 -15.86 -8.98
N ASP A 161 13.73 -14.85 -9.42
CA ASP A 161 13.96 -13.47 -9.01
C ASP A 161 13.41 -13.18 -7.61
N ILE A 162 12.32 -13.84 -7.19
CA ILE A 162 11.78 -13.70 -5.83
C ILE A 162 12.54 -14.64 -4.89
N THR A 163 13.03 -14.08 -3.80
CA THR A 163 13.78 -14.82 -2.78
C THR A 163 13.11 -14.69 -1.40
N PRO A 164 13.37 -15.64 -0.47
CA PRO A 164 12.79 -15.60 0.87
C PRO A 164 13.12 -14.34 1.68
N SER A 165 14.21 -13.64 1.35
CA SER A 165 14.59 -12.38 1.99
C SER A 165 13.84 -11.16 1.46
N ASP A 166 13.16 -11.29 0.31
CA ASP A 166 12.44 -10.20 -0.30
C ASP A 166 11.16 -9.88 0.49
N VAL A 167 10.74 -8.63 0.44
CA VAL A 167 9.59 -8.12 1.18
C VAL A 167 8.47 -7.76 0.20
N SER A 168 7.26 -8.23 0.48
CA SER A 168 6.05 -7.72 -0.17
C SER A 168 5.31 -6.78 0.78
N LEU A 169 4.83 -5.65 0.25
CA LEU A 169 4.04 -4.65 0.97
C LEU A 169 2.70 -4.47 0.30
N ILE A 170 1.61 -4.60 1.06
CA ILE A 170 0.29 -4.09 0.67
C ILE A 170 0.03 -2.80 1.46
N SER A 171 0.00 -1.66 0.77
CA SER A 171 -0.33 -0.36 1.34
C SER A 171 -1.75 0.03 0.94
N TYR A 172 -2.64 0.16 1.92
CA TYR A 172 -4.04 0.49 1.69
C TYR A 172 -4.46 1.69 2.52
N ALA A 173 -4.84 2.78 1.86
CA ALA A 173 -5.21 4.05 2.48
C ALA A 173 -6.74 4.28 2.59
N GLY A 174 -7.55 3.24 2.36
CA GLY A 174 -8.98 3.31 2.64
C GLY A 174 -9.84 3.91 1.53
N GLY A 175 -9.37 3.88 0.28
CA GLY A 175 -10.09 4.47 -0.85
C GLY A 175 -11.53 3.97 -1.04
N ASP A 176 -11.83 2.70 -0.67
CA ASP A 176 -13.20 2.16 -0.71
C ASP A 176 -14.12 2.85 0.31
N TYR A 177 -13.60 3.16 1.50
CA TYR A 177 -14.35 3.81 2.58
C TYR A 177 -14.61 5.26 2.28
N ILE A 178 -13.57 5.98 1.82
CA ILE A 178 -13.67 7.39 1.40
C ILE A 178 -14.71 7.49 0.30
N TYR A 179 -14.63 6.65 -0.74
CA TYR A 179 -15.62 6.65 -1.82
C TYR A 179 -17.04 6.33 -1.31
N TYR A 180 -17.19 5.38 -0.38
CA TYR A 180 -18.50 5.02 0.19
C TYR A 180 -19.13 6.21 0.94
N ILE A 181 -18.33 6.93 1.72
CA ILE A 181 -18.75 8.09 2.50
C ILE A 181 -19.08 9.27 1.57
N ASP A 182 -18.26 9.56 0.59
CA ASP A 182 -18.44 10.67 -0.35
C ASP A 182 -19.68 10.47 -1.23
N GLN A 183 -20.10 9.22 -1.47
CA GLN A 183 -21.37 8.88 -2.12
C GLN A 183 -22.57 8.95 -1.18
N ASN A 184 -22.42 9.44 0.05
CA ASN A 184 -23.47 9.53 1.08
C ASN A 184 -24.25 8.20 1.27
N ARG A 185 -23.56 7.06 1.16
CA ARG A 185 -24.18 5.74 1.33
C ARG A 185 -24.52 5.48 2.80
N PRO A 186 -25.58 4.65 3.07
CA PRO A 186 -26.05 4.40 4.44
C PRO A 186 -24.96 3.84 5.36
N ALA A 187 -24.78 4.41 6.55
CA ALA A 187 -23.80 3.95 7.54
C ALA A 187 -23.97 2.47 7.92
N ALA A 188 -25.18 1.93 7.84
CA ALA A 188 -25.47 0.51 8.10
C ALA A 188 -24.69 -0.45 7.19
N GLY A 189 -24.29 -0.02 5.99
CA GLY A 189 -23.50 -0.84 5.06
C GLY A 189 -21.98 -0.83 5.34
N LEU A 190 -21.50 0.07 6.18
CA LEU A 190 -20.06 0.23 6.42
C LEU A 190 -19.41 -1.02 7.04
N LYS A 191 -20.10 -1.70 7.96
CA LYS A 191 -19.58 -2.91 8.58
C LYS A 191 -19.31 -4.01 7.54
N ALA A 192 -20.30 -4.28 6.68
CA ALA A 192 -20.16 -5.28 5.62
C ALA A 192 -19.05 -4.90 4.61
N LEU A 193 -18.91 -3.61 4.30
CA LEU A 193 -17.82 -3.11 3.47
C LEU A 193 -16.46 -3.36 4.10
N VAL A 194 -16.30 -3.08 5.40
CA VAL A 194 -15.05 -3.32 6.13
C VAL A 194 -14.69 -4.81 6.12
N GLU A 195 -15.65 -5.69 6.42
CA GLU A 195 -15.45 -7.12 6.42
C GLU A 195 -14.97 -7.61 5.04
N LYS A 196 -15.59 -7.13 3.96
CA LYS A 196 -15.22 -7.47 2.59
C LYS A 196 -13.83 -6.97 2.20
N VAL A 197 -13.46 -5.74 2.58
CA VAL A 197 -12.13 -5.18 2.32
C VAL A 197 -11.06 -5.96 3.06
N VAL A 198 -11.27 -6.26 4.35
CA VAL A 198 -10.28 -6.99 5.16
C VAL A 198 -10.14 -8.44 4.68
N ASP A 199 -11.23 -9.07 4.22
CA ASP A 199 -11.14 -10.40 3.63
C ASP A 199 -10.34 -10.41 2.31
N ASN A 200 -10.50 -9.40 1.46
CA ASN A 200 -9.67 -9.25 0.25
C ASN A 200 -8.19 -9.01 0.59
N LEU A 201 -7.88 -8.24 1.66
CA LEU A 201 -6.49 -8.12 2.16
C LEU A 201 -5.95 -9.48 2.57
N ARG A 202 -6.73 -10.28 3.30
CA ARG A 202 -6.38 -11.66 3.67
C ARG A 202 -6.04 -12.53 2.46
N VAL A 203 -6.90 -12.53 1.45
CA VAL A 203 -6.72 -13.31 0.23
C VAL A 203 -5.43 -12.89 -0.49
N ASN A 204 -5.20 -11.59 -0.67
CA ASN A 204 -3.98 -11.11 -1.33
C ASN A 204 -2.71 -11.47 -0.55
N MET A 205 -2.72 -11.39 0.79
CA MET A 205 -1.59 -11.85 1.61
C MET A 205 -1.31 -13.34 1.44
N ILE A 206 -2.35 -14.19 1.36
CA ILE A 206 -2.20 -15.63 1.11
C ILE A 206 -1.58 -15.87 -0.27
N VAL A 207 -2.05 -15.19 -1.31
CA VAL A 207 -1.50 -15.30 -2.67
C VAL A 207 -0.02 -14.93 -2.68
N LEU A 208 0.37 -13.81 -2.06
CA LEU A 208 1.77 -13.41 -1.95
C LEU A 208 2.62 -14.44 -1.21
N GLY A 209 2.10 -15.03 -0.12
CA GLY A 209 2.74 -16.14 0.58
C GLY A 209 2.95 -17.37 -0.32
N GLY A 210 2.04 -17.62 -1.27
CA GLY A 210 2.19 -18.66 -2.29
C GLY A 210 3.29 -18.39 -3.32
N LEU A 211 3.69 -17.13 -3.49
CA LEU A 211 4.74 -16.70 -4.43
C LEU A 211 6.16 -16.65 -3.82
N LEU A 212 6.43 -17.46 -2.79
CA LEU A 212 7.74 -17.56 -2.11
C LEU A 212 8.10 -16.39 -1.17
N PHE A 213 7.28 -15.36 -1.02
CA PHE A 213 7.54 -14.36 -0.01
C PHE A 213 7.46 -14.96 1.39
N LYS A 214 8.50 -14.76 2.18
CA LYS A 214 8.50 -15.08 3.61
C LYS A 214 8.12 -13.87 4.46
N LYS A 215 8.30 -12.66 3.96
CA LYS A 215 8.00 -11.39 4.64
C LYS A 215 6.90 -10.64 3.90
N ILE A 216 5.69 -10.67 4.48
CA ILE A 216 4.50 -10.05 3.90
C ILE A 216 4.01 -8.97 4.86
N ALA A 217 4.19 -7.73 4.49
CA ALA A 217 3.76 -6.56 5.25
C ALA A 217 2.44 -6.01 4.71
N VAL A 218 1.59 -5.54 5.60
CA VAL A 218 0.37 -4.79 5.27
C VAL A 218 0.27 -3.57 6.17
N THR A 219 -0.14 -2.42 5.66
CA THR A 219 -0.37 -1.24 6.49
C THR A 219 -1.66 -1.37 7.29
N SER A 220 -1.68 -0.90 8.55
CA SER A 220 -2.94 -0.58 9.20
C SER A 220 -3.59 0.61 8.49
N LEU A 221 -4.92 0.75 8.60
CA LEU A 221 -5.62 1.90 8.06
C LEU A 221 -5.30 3.13 8.92
N GLN A 222 -4.84 4.21 8.27
CA GLN A 222 -4.58 5.49 8.94
C GLN A 222 -5.88 6.10 9.52
N PRO A 223 -5.80 7.10 10.43
CA PRO A 223 -6.97 7.71 11.03
C PRO A 223 -7.71 8.61 10.01
N ILE A 224 -8.57 8.02 9.18
CA ILE A 224 -9.31 8.71 8.11
C ILE A 224 -10.02 9.96 8.62
N GLY A 225 -10.67 9.88 9.79
CA GLY A 225 -11.36 11.03 10.38
C GLY A 225 -10.45 12.21 10.74
N CYS A 226 -9.13 12.00 10.76
CA CYS A 226 -8.14 13.05 11.05
C CYS A 226 -7.50 13.64 9.80
N LEU A 227 -7.88 13.20 8.60
CA LEU A 227 -7.42 13.76 7.34
C LEU A 227 -7.94 15.20 7.17
N PRO A 228 -7.19 16.11 6.54
CA PRO A 228 -7.64 17.49 6.31
C PRO A 228 -9.00 17.58 5.63
N SER A 229 -9.34 16.64 4.72
CA SER A 229 -10.65 16.55 4.07
C SER A 229 -11.82 16.46 5.06
N TYR A 230 -11.62 15.84 6.22
CA TYR A 230 -12.66 15.69 7.25
C TYR A 230 -12.52 16.67 8.41
N THR A 231 -11.30 17.15 8.71
CA THR A 231 -11.07 18.08 9.81
C THR A 231 -11.30 19.53 9.44
N SER A 232 -11.38 19.87 8.16
CA SER A 232 -11.72 21.21 7.65
C SER A 232 -13.05 21.72 8.22
N ALA A 233 -14.05 20.85 8.38
CA ALA A 233 -15.36 21.18 8.96
C ALA A 233 -15.25 21.65 10.44
N SER A 234 -14.22 21.22 11.17
CA SER A 234 -13.91 21.67 12.55
C SER A 234 -12.85 22.78 12.57
N SER A 235 -12.54 23.42 11.45
CA SER A 235 -11.40 24.34 11.28
C SER A 235 -10.08 23.68 11.73
N PHE A 236 -9.90 22.41 11.42
CA PHE A 236 -8.72 21.59 11.73
C PHE A 236 -8.42 21.43 13.25
N LYS A 237 -9.47 21.44 14.08
CA LYS A 237 -9.34 21.37 15.56
C LYS A 237 -9.51 19.95 16.12
N SER A 238 -10.33 19.13 15.45
CA SER A 238 -10.65 17.77 15.91
C SER A 238 -10.86 16.82 14.73
N CYS A 239 -10.58 15.55 14.97
CA CYS A 239 -10.90 14.48 14.03
C CYS A 239 -12.41 14.20 14.03
N ASN A 240 -12.92 13.69 12.92
CA ASN A 240 -14.31 13.25 12.81
C ASN A 240 -14.48 11.85 13.44
N GLU A 241 -15.30 11.75 14.48
CA GLU A 241 -15.47 10.53 15.27
C GLU A 241 -16.16 9.40 14.51
N SER A 242 -17.06 9.72 13.59
CA SER A 242 -17.78 8.71 12.81
C SER A 242 -16.83 7.85 11.96
N GLN A 243 -15.76 8.42 11.40
CA GLN A 243 -14.74 7.69 10.67
C GLN A 243 -13.77 6.96 11.59
N SER A 244 -13.61 7.39 12.84
CA SER A 244 -12.75 6.70 13.83
C SER A 244 -13.25 5.30 14.14
N ALA A 245 -14.55 5.10 14.35
CA ALA A 245 -15.16 3.79 14.61
C ALA A 245 -14.96 2.81 13.44
N LEU A 246 -15.05 3.29 12.19
CA LEU A 246 -14.77 2.50 10.99
C LEU A 246 -13.31 2.04 10.97
N VAL A 247 -12.38 2.96 11.22
CA VAL A 247 -10.93 2.68 11.24
C VAL A 247 -10.58 1.67 12.33
N GLU A 248 -11.16 1.83 13.52
CA GLU A 248 -10.99 0.88 14.63
C GLU A 248 -11.47 -0.53 14.27
N LEU A 249 -12.65 -0.64 13.64
CA LEU A 249 -13.18 -1.92 13.18
C LEU A 249 -12.26 -2.57 12.15
N HIS A 250 -11.82 -1.82 11.13
CA HIS A 250 -10.88 -2.31 10.12
C HIS A 250 -9.60 -2.83 10.76
N ASN A 251 -8.95 -2.02 11.57
CA ASN A 251 -7.67 -2.37 12.19
C ASN A 251 -7.80 -3.55 13.18
N LYS A 252 -8.94 -3.64 13.89
CA LYS A 252 -9.25 -4.80 14.76
C LYS A 252 -9.40 -6.10 13.95
N LEU A 253 -10.11 -6.05 12.82
CA LEU A 253 -10.28 -7.22 11.96
C LEU A 253 -8.97 -7.60 11.28
N LEU A 254 -8.20 -6.64 10.79
CA LEU A 254 -6.89 -6.87 10.19
C LEU A 254 -5.92 -7.54 11.18
N LYS A 255 -5.88 -7.08 12.44
CA LYS A 255 -5.08 -7.74 13.49
C LYS A 255 -5.46 -9.19 13.69
N LYS A 256 -6.75 -9.52 13.69
CA LYS A 256 -7.23 -10.91 13.80
C LYS A 256 -6.81 -11.75 12.59
N VAL A 257 -6.92 -11.21 11.39
CA VAL A 257 -6.52 -11.87 10.15
C VAL A 257 -5.03 -12.19 10.18
N VAL A 258 -4.18 -11.20 10.46
CA VAL A 258 -2.72 -11.39 10.49
C VAL A 258 -2.31 -12.39 11.58
N ALA A 259 -2.92 -12.34 12.75
CA ALA A 259 -2.67 -13.32 13.81
C ALA A 259 -3.01 -14.75 13.37
N LYS A 260 -4.18 -14.94 12.70
CA LYS A 260 -4.61 -16.25 12.17
C LYS A 260 -3.66 -16.75 11.08
N LEU A 261 -3.22 -15.89 10.16
CA LEU A 261 -2.27 -16.26 9.11
C LEU A 261 -0.91 -16.68 9.66
N ASN A 262 -0.39 -15.97 10.66
CA ASN A 262 0.86 -16.34 11.34
C ASN A 262 0.72 -17.69 12.07
N GLU A 263 -0.40 -17.96 12.74
CA GLU A 263 -0.66 -19.21 13.39
C GLU A 263 -0.75 -20.37 12.38
N GLN A 264 -1.47 -20.17 11.28
CA GLN A 264 -1.54 -21.15 10.19
C GLN A 264 -0.16 -21.44 9.59
N SER A 265 0.66 -20.39 9.34
CA SER A 265 2.03 -20.54 8.86
C SER A 265 2.86 -21.40 9.82
N ARG A 266 2.76 -21.14 11.13
CA ARG A 266 3.47 -21.88 12.17
C ARG A 266 3.05 -23.36 12.20
N VAL A 267 1.75 -23.64 12.19
CA VAL A 267 1.20 -25.02 12.21
C VAL A 267 1.63 -25.79 10.97
N MET A 268 1.62 -25.15 9.80
CA MET A 268 2.03 -25.75 8.53
C MET A 268 3.56 -25.80 8.35
N LYS A 269 4.34 -25.36 9.34
CA LYS A 269 5.81 -25.26 9.27
C LYS A 269 6.28 -24.44 8.05
N LYS A 270 5.47 -23.47 7.63
CA LYS A 270 5.85 -22.47 6.62
C LYS A 270 6.60 -21.35 7.32
N GLU A 271 7.64 -20.84 6.71
CA GLU A 271 8.44 -19.75 7.27
C GLU A 271 7.91 -18.37 6.85
N GLN A 272 6.60 -18.24 6.67
CA GLN A 272 5.95 -16.98 6.29
C GLN A 272 5.63 -16.17 7.53
N HIS A 273 5.96 -14.89 7.48
CA HIS A 273 5.70 -13.91 8.53
C HIS A 273 4.87 -12.77 7.97
N PHE A 274 3.64 -12.65 8.48
CA PHE A 274 2.73 -11.57 8.16
C PHE A 274 2.85 -10.48 9.22
N PHE A 275 3.04 -9.24 8.79
CA PHE A 275 3.34 -8.12 9.68
C PHE A 275 2.46 -6.92 9.38
N ILE A 276 1.93 -6.26 10.42
CA ILE A 276 1.21 -4.99 10.28
C ILE A 276 2.18 -3.84 10.52
N ILE A 277 2.37 -3.01 9.50
CA ILE A 277 3.01 -1.69 9.66
C ILE A 277 1.95 -0.77 10.26
N ASP A 278 2.03 -0.49 11.56
CA ASP A 278 0.99 0.25 12.30
C ASP A 278 1.09 1.76 12.05
N ILE A 279 0.76 2.16 10.80
CA ILE A 279 0.73 3.57 10.43
C ILE A 279 -0.36 4.34 11.18
N HIS A 280 -1.47 3.69 11.59
CA HIS A 280 -2.50 4.34 12.39
C HIS A 280 -1.93 4.91 13.68
N ASN A 281 -1.24 4.07 14.44
CA ASN A 281 -0.65 4.50 15.71
C ASN A 281 0.47 5.52 15.50
N ALA A 282 1.24 5.38 14.42
CA ALA A 282 2.28 6.34 14.09
C ALA A 282 1.70 7.72 13.73
N PHE A 283 0.63 7.80 12.92
CA PHE A 283 -0.09 9.04 12.65
C PHE A 283 -0.60 9.68 13.94
N MET A 284 -1.31 8.90 14.78
CA MET A 284 -1.87 9.39 16.04
C MET A 284 -0.79 9.90 16.99
N THR A 285 0.36 9.22 17.04
CA THR A 285 1.50 9.63 17.87
C THR A 285 2.05 10.98 17.43
N VAL A 286 2.27 11.15 16.10
CA VAL A 286 2.78 12.41 15.55
C VAL A 286 1.76 13.55 15.77
N MET A 287 0.46 13.29 15.55
CA MET A 287 -0.58 14.30 15.70
C MET A 287 -0.85 14.68 17.16
N LYS A 288 -0.75 13.73 18.11
CA LYS A 288 -0.92 13.98 19.55
C LYS A 288 0.23 14.78 20.15
N ASN A 289 1.42 14.70 19.58
CA ASN A 289 2.56 15.53 19.99
C ASN A 289 2.35 17.01 19.61
N LYS A 290 1.18 17.55 19.94
CA LYS A 290 0.81 18.97 19.89
C LYS A 290 1.84 19.74 20.71
N GLY A 291 2.80 20.34 20.04
CA GLY A 291 3.90 21.03 20.71
C GLY A 291 5.27 20.49 20.35
N SER A 292 5.39 19.44 19.56
CA SER A 292 6.62 19.31 18.78
C SER A 292 6.70 20.59 17.95
N LYS A 293 7.80 21.31 18.06
CA LYS A 293 8.05 22.58 17.35
C LYS A 293 7.91 22.43 15.82
N ARG A 294 7.66 21.21 15.32
CA ARG A 294 7.66 20.86 13.91
C ARG A 294 6.31 21.09 13.23
N PHE A 295 5.21 20.60 13.79
CA PHE A 295 3.88 20.73 13.18
C PHE A 295 2.96 21.57 14.11
N LYS A 296 2.76 22.85 13.76
CA LYS A 296 1.91 23.76 14.56
C LYS A 296 0.45 23.33 14.54
N ASN A 297 -0.05 22.93 13.37
CA ASN A 297 -1.38 22.33 13.21
C ASN A 297 -1.25 21.08 12.33
N PRO A 298 -1.12 19.88 12.94
CA PRO A 298 -0.88 18.65 12.19
C PRO A 298 -2.07 18.16 11.38
N MET A 299 -3.27 18.73 11.56
CA MET A 299 -4.47 18.38 10.80
C MET A 299 -4.72 19.28 9.60
N LYS A 300 -3.95 20.38 9.45
CA LYS A 300 -4.03 21.31 8.31
C LYS A 300 -3.05 20.90 7.21
N SER A 301 -3.47 21.02 5.96
CA SER A 301 -2.62 20.75 4.80
C SER A 301 -1.78 21.96 4.38
N CYS A 302 -0.63 21.69 3.76
CA CYS A 302 0.24 22.70 3.16
C CYS A 302 -0.34 23.25 1.85
N CYS A 303 -0.91 22.38 1.04
CA CYS A 303 -1.64 22.77 -0.18
C CYS A 303 -3.15 22.68 0.11
N GLU A 304 -3.84 23.84 0.02
CA GLU A 304 -5.28 23.95 0.24
C GLU A 304 -5.99 24.30 -1.07
N GLY A 305 -7.11 23.66 -1.34
CA GLY A 305 -7.85 23.78 -2.58
C GLY A 305 -7.54 22.64 -3.56
N TYR A 306 -7.67 22.88 -4.86
CA TYR A 306 -7.33 21.88 -5.88
C TYR A 306 -5.83 21.89 -6.17
N CYS A 307 -5.09 21.02 -5.48
CA CYS A 307 -3.64 20.90 -5.62
C CYS A 307 -3.29 20.13 -6.90
N GLY A 308 -3.27 20.82 -8.03
CA GLY A 308 -3.01 20.21 -9.32
C GLY A 308 -3.16 21.19 -10.46
N ARG A 309 -3.30 20.66 -11.67
CA ARG A 309 -3.55 21.44 -12.87
C ARG A 309 -5.06 21.62 -13.06
N SER A 310 -5.54 22.84 -13.08
CA SER A 310 -6.90 23.16 -13.52
C SER A 310 -7.05 22.97 -15.05
N SER A 311 -8.26 22.71 -15.51
CA SER A 311 -8.55 22.53 -16.94
C SER A 311 -8.23 23.74 -17.80
N ASP A 312 -8.28 24.94 -17.21
CA ASP A 312 -7.95 26.23 -17.85
C ASP A 312 -6.50 26.67 -17.60
N GLY A 313 -5.69 25.85 -16.89
CA GLY A 313 -4.32 26.18 -16.52
C GLY A 313 -4.18 27.10 -15.32
N GLY A 314 -5.29 27.53 -14.71
CA GLY A 314 -5.29 28.37 -13.51
C GLY A 314 -4.80 27.65 -12.26
N LYS A 315 -4.30 28.42 -11.30
CA LYS A 315 -3.92 27.93 -9.97
C LYS A 315 -5.14 28.01 -9.05
N LEU A 316 -5.71 26.86 -8.68
CA LEU A 316 -6.88 26.77 -7.79
C LEU A 316 -6.50 26.32 -6.37
N TYR A 317 -5.29 26.64 -5.92
CA TYR A 317 -4.80 26.28 -4.60
C TYR A 317 -3.95 27.40 -3.98
N THR A 318 -3.89 27.40 -2.68
CA THR A 318 -2.89 28.13 -1.90
C THR A 318 -1.84 27.16 -1.39
N LEU A 319 -0.61 27.61 -1.28
CA LEU A 319 0.51 26.81 -0.84
C LEU A 319 1.15 27.44 0.39
N CYS A 320 1.50 26.64 1.37
CA CYS A 320 2.27 27.09 2.53
C CYS A 320 3.70 27.50 2.14
N ASP A 321 4.34 28.32 2.97
CA ASP A 321 5.71 28.79 2.75
C ASP A 321 6.75 27.68 2.96
N ASP A 322 6.51 26.76 3.90
CA ASP A 322 7.44 25.67 4.25
C ASP A 322 6.71 24.35 4.45
N PRO A 323 6.76 23.42 3.48
CA PRO A 323 6.17 22.10 3.59
C PRO A 323 6.67 21.27 4.81
N LYS A 324 7.89 21.53 5.29
CA LYS A 324 8.46 20.82 6.43
C LYS A 324 7.75 21.11 7.76
N SER A 325 7.01 22.21 7.81
CA SER A 325 6.21 22.61 8.98
C SER A 325 4.79 22.06 8.97
N PHE A 326 4.40 21.31 7.95
CA PHE A 326 3.08 20.68 7.80
C PHE A 326 3.19 19.15 7.80
N PHE A 327 2.23 18.50 8.48
CA PHE A 327 2.15 17.04 8.46
C PHE A 327 1.51 16.53 7.17
N PHE A 328 0.45 17.20 6.70
CA PHE A 328 -0.21 16.87 5.44
C PHE A 328 0.22 17.79 4.31
N TRP A 329 0.40 17.18 3.12
CA TRP A 329 0.63 17.90 1.89
C TRP A 329 -0.65 18.52 1.34
N ASP A 330 -1.65 17.68 1.13
CA ASP A 330 -2.97 18.02 0.61
C ASP A 330 -4.08 17.51 1.55
N ALA A 331 -5.30 17.38 1.05
CA ALA A 331 -6.46 16.95 1.84
C ALA A 331 -6.36 15.51 2.39
N VAL A 332 -5.41 14.69 1.89
CA VAL A 332 -5.33 13.24 2.18
C VAL A 332 -3.89 12.78 2.48
N HIS A 333 -2.89 13.31 1.78
CA HIS A 333 -1.55 12.76 1.75
C HIS A 333 -0.61 13.49 2.73
N PRO A 334 0.21 12.76 3.50
CA PRO A 334 1.30 13.37 4.28
C PRO A 334 2.32 14.07 3.38
N THR A 335 2.99 15.10 3.93
CA THR A 335 4.21 15.65 3.36
C THR A 335 5.36 14.66 3.46
N GLN A 336 6.45 14.90 2.74
CA GLN A 336 7.70 14.15 2.95
C GLN A 336 8.13 14.17 4.43
N GLU A 337 7.97 15.29 5.13
CA GLU A 337 8.31 15.40 6.54
C GLU A 337 7.29 14.68 7.44
N GLY A 338 6.01 14.67 7.04
CA GLY A 338 4.98 13.82 7.65
C GLY A 338 5.36 12.34 7.56
N TRP A 339 5.73 11.84 6.39
CA TRP A 339 6.19 10.46 6.20
C TRP A 339 7.47 10.15 7.00
N ARG A 340 8.43 11.08 7.02
CA ARG A 340 9.64 10.94 7.86
C ARG A 340 9.29 10.75 9.32
N SER A 341 8.34 11.55 9.83
CA SER A 341 7.90 11.49 11.22
C SER A 341 7.16 10.18 11.53
N ILE A 342 6.32 9.70 10.62
CA ILE A 342 5.64 8.39 10.72
C ILE A 342 6.68 7.27 10.83
N TYR A 343 7.65 7.21 9.92
CA TYR A 343 8.67 6.16 9.92
C TYR A 343 9.62 6.24 11.11
N SER A 344 9.84 7.45 11.66
CA SER A 344 10.58 7.62 12.93
C SER A 344 9.84 6.97 14.11
N VAL A 345 8.51 7.03 14.14
CA VAL A 345 7.69 6.39 15.19
C VAL A 345 7.65 4.86 15.01
N LEU A 346 7.59 4.37 13.75
CA LEU A 346 7.56 2.93 13.46
C LEU A 346 8.84 2.21 13.91
N GLY A 347 10.00 2.86 13.82
CA GLY A 347 11.26 2.52 14.47
C GLY A 347 11.66 1.05 14.48
N ASN A 348 12.08 0.56 15.66
CA ASN A 348 12.66 -0.78 15.84
C ASN A 348 11.73 -1.94 15.46
N PRO A 349 10.42 -1.96 15.77
CA PRO A 349 9.55 -3.08 15.39
C PRO A 349 9.55 -3.36 13.87
N LEU A 350 9.55 -2.29 13.06
CA LEU A 350 9.61 -2.41 11.61
C LEU A 350 10.99 -2.92 11.17
N THR A 351 12.06 -2.36 11.72
CA THR A 351 13.44 -2.78 11.44
C THR A 351 13.63 -4.24 11.78
N ASP A 352 13.16 -4.67 12.95
CA ASP A 352 13.25 -6.06 13.42
C ASP A 352 12.55 -7.04 12.47
N PHE A 353 11.33 -6.71 12.01
CA PHE A 353 10.63 -7.53 11.02
C PHE A 353 11.39 -7.63 9.71
N LEU A 354 11.92 -6.52 9.21
CA LEU A 354 12.59 -6.45 7.91
C LEU A 354 13.96 -7.14 7.92
N THR A 355 14.71 -7.06 9.02
CA THR A 355 16.12 -7.48 9.09
C THR A 355 16.34 -8.86 9.72
N LYS A 356 15.42 -9.36 10.53
CA LYS A 356 15.50 -10.73 11.04
C LYS A 356 15.35 -11.74 9.90
N PRO A 357 16.13 -12.84 9.93
CA PRO A 357 16.06 -13.88 8.90
C PRO A 357 14.70 -14.59 8.87
#